data_4c3affcc7e563ecf9253cd7a8256dd31
#
_entry.id   4c3affcc7e563ecf9253cd7a8256dd31
#
_cell.length_a   1.000
_cell.length_b   1.000
_cell.length_c   1.000
_cell.angle_alpha   90.00
_cell.angle_beta   90.00
_cell.angle_gamma   90.00
#
_symmetry.space_group_name_H-M   'P 1'
#
loop_
_entity.id
_entity.type
_entity.pdbx_description
1 polymer ?
#
loop_
_entity_poly.entity_id
_entity_poly.type
_entity_poly.pdbx_seq_one_letter_code
_entity_poly.pdbx_strand_id
1 'polypeptide(L)'
;MNVNGKAGMLDGVRVLDMTQFEAGPSCTETLAWLGAEVVKIENPKGGDAGRFANTEKPGIDSFYFMQFNSGKKSLTCNLKTDEGVALVKKLVKEANVFIENFAPGVVKRMGLDYEALKKENPNIIYASVKGFAEGSPYEDFLSFDMIGQSAGGVLSITGEPDGKPCKPGVTLADTGTGMLMAITILGALYRQQATGEGEHLQLAMQDAMTQYSRLAYAYRDLNGKAAPRAGPRSFSPAMPPMEFFYVNRAEKMTMYSSLLHGQVIVIGNGFAI
;
A
#
# COMPACT_ATOMS: atom_id res chain seq x y z
N MET A 1 6.51 -11.68 -14.55
CA MET A 1 6.76 -12.80 -15.48
C MET A 1 6.69 -12.34 -16.91
N ASN A 2 7.68 -12.69 -17.69
CA ASN A 2 7.73 -12.35 -19.11
C ASN A 2 6.74 -13.23 -19.90
N VAL A 3 5.57 -12.72 -20.20
CA VAL A 3 4.52 -13.48 -20.91
C VAL A 3 4.87 -13.68 -22.39
N ASN A 4 5.86 -12.95 -22.95
CA ASN A 4 6.21 -12.98 -24.37
C ASN A 4 7.72 -12.93 -24.66
N GLY A 5 8.60 -13.35 -23.72
CA GLY A 5 10.06 -13.29 -23.91
C GLY A 5 10.64 -11.85 -23.98
N LYS A 6 9.85 -10.84 -23.65
CA LYS A 6 10.30 -9.45 -23.58
C LYS A 6 10.77 -9.13 -22.16
N ALA A 7 11.73 -8.23 -22.00
CA ALA A 7 12.13 -7.67 -20.72
C ALA A 7 10.92 -7.06 -19.97
N GLY A 8 10.89 -7.19 -18.65
CA GLY A 8 9.89 -6.54 -17.83
C GLY A 8 10.00 -5.01 -17.92
N MET A 9 8.93 -4.28 -17.59
CA MET A 9 8.94 -2.81 -17.61
C MET A 9 10.01 -2.22 -16.69
N LEU A 10 10.34 -2.92 -15.59
CA LEU A 10 11.36 -2.54 -14.61
C LEU A 10 12.57 -3.48 -14.64
N ASP A 11 12.85 -4.13 -15.78
CA ASP A 11 14.04 -4.96 -15.91
C ASP A 11 15.31 -4.14 -15.66
N GLY A 12 16.21 -4.67 -14.83
CA GLY A 12 17.40 -3.97 -14.36
C GLY A 12 17.21 -3.09 -13.11
N VAL A 13 15.98 -2.83 -12.67
CA VAL A 13 15.72 -2.12 -11.40
C VAL A 13 15.87 -3.09 -10.23
N ARG A 14 16.69 -2.72 -9.23
CA ARG A 14 16.92 -3.46 -7.99
C ARG A 14 16.29 -2.76 -6.79
N VAL A 15 15.47 -3.49 -6.06
CA VAL A 15 14.74 -2.99 -4.88
C VAL A 15 15.18 -3.78 -3.65
N LEU A 16 15.65 -3.09 -2.62
CA LEU A 16 15.85 -3.66 -1.28
C LEU A 16 14.61 -3.39 -0.44
N ASP A 17 13.91 -4.46 -0.13
CA ASP A 17 12.64 -4.46 0.58
C ASP A 17 12.85 -4.79 2.05
N MET A 18 12.81 -3.79 2.94
CA MET A 18 12.81 -3.98 4.40
C MET A 18 11.40 -3.85 4.99
N THR A 19 10.37 -3.97 4.18
CA THR A 19 8.99 -3.82 4.66
C THR A 19 8.46 -5.09 5.30
N GLN A 20 7.39 -4.95 6.11
CA GLN A 20 6.72 -6.04 6.79
C GLN A 20 5.19 -5.92 6.65
N PHE A 21 4.48 -7.02 6.87
CA PHE A 21 3.03 -7.13 6.78
C PHE A 21 2.47 -6.83 5.38
N GLU A 22 1.78 -5.69 5.16
CA GLU A 22 1.01 -5.46 3.94
C GLU A 22 1.36 -4.15 3.22
N ALA A 23 1.34 -2.99 3.89
CA ALA A 23 1.43 -1.69 3.22
C ALA A 23 2.70 -1.54 2.35
N GLY A 24 3.85 -1.87 2.89
CA GLY A 24 5.10 -1.89 2.13
C GLY A 24 5.22 -3.09 1.19
N PRO A 25 4.93 -4.32 1.65
CA PRO A 25 4.99 -5.50 0.80
C PRO A 25 4.11 -5.44 -0.45
N SER A 26 2.91 -4.85 -0.41
CA SER A 26 2.07 -4.66 -1.59
C SER A 26 2.70 -3.72 -2.63
N CYS A 27 3.43 -2.70 -2.17
CA CYS A 27 4.20 -1.85 -3.05
C CYS A 27 5.30 -2.64 -3.77
N THR A 28 6.13 -3.36 -3.01
CA THR A 28 7.28 -4.07 -3.58
C THR A 28 6.89 -5.30 -4.39
N GLU A 29 5.77 -5.95 -4.09
CA GLU A 29 5.18 -6.97 -4.95
C GLU A 29 4.77 -6.39 -6.30
N THR A 30 4.10 -5.22 -6.31
CA THR A 30 3.75 -4.52 -7.55
C THR A 30 4.98 -4.23 -8.40
N LEU A 31 6.08 -3.77 -7.79
CA LEU A 31 7.33 -3.53 -8.50
C LEU A 31 7.94 -4.86 -9.05
N ALA A 32 7.83 -5.95 -8.29
CA ALA A 32 8.28 -7.28 -8.75
C ALA A 32 7.44 -7.78 -9.95
N TRP A 33 6.13 -7.58 -9.94
CA TRP A 33 5.25 -7.92 -11.07
C TRP A 33 5.57 -7.11 -12.33
N LEU A 34 6.03 -5.87 -12.16
CA LEU A 34 6.51 -5.03 -13.26
C LEU A 34 7.91 -5.41 -13.76
N GLY A 35 8.60 -6.35 -13.10
CA GLY A 35 9.88 -6.90 -13.54
C GLY A 35 11.10 -6.46 -12.73
N ALA A 36 10.94 -5.67 -11.67
CA ALA A 36 12.04 -5.33 -10.77
C ALA A 36 12.59 -6.57 -10.03
N GLU A 37 13.90 -6.60 -9.81
CA GLU A 37 14.52 -7.55 -8.90
C GLU A 37 14.32 -7.07 -7.46
N VAL A 38 13.42 -7.72 -6.72
CA VAL A 38 13.12 -7.37 -5.34
C VAL A 38 13.79 -8.37 -4.39
N VAL A 39 14.64 -7.87 -3.49
CA VAL A 39 15.26 -8.64 -2.41
C VAL A 39 14.69 -8.20 -1.09
N LYS A 40 13.88 -9.06 -0.48
CA LYS A 40 13.29 -8.84 0.84
C LYS A 40 14.28 -9.21 1.92
N ILE A 41 14.60 -8.25 2.80
CA ILE A 41 15.50 -8.43 3.94
C ILE A 41 14.70 -8.81 5.16
N GLU A 42 14.97 -9.97 5.72
CA GLU A 42 14.18 -10.57 6.77
C GLU A 42 15.00 -10.93 8.01
N ASN A 43 14.34 -10.92 9.18
CA ASN A 43 14.95 -11.39 10.43
C ASN A 43 15.27 -12.90 10.35
N PRO A 44 16.47 -13.35 10.69
CA PRO A 44 16.82 -14.78 10.69
C PRO A 44 15.96 -15.65 11.62
N LYS A 45 15.35 -15.05 12.65
CA LYS A 45 14.51 -15.75 13.65
C LYS A 45 13.02 -15.68 13.33
N GLY A 46 12.62 -15.96 12.11
CA GLY A 46 11.21 -16.05 11.77
C GLY A 46 10.77 -15.20 10.57
N GLY A 47 11.64 -14.39 10.00
CA GLY A 47 11.31 -13.59 8.81
C GLY A 47 10.40 -12.40 9.10
N ASP A 48 9.56 -12.08 8.14
CA ASP A 48 8.47 -11.13 8.24
C ASP A 48 7.35 -11.70 9.15
N ALA A 49 6.83 -10.89 10.05
CA ALA A 49 5.74 -11.29 10.93
C ALA A 49 4.47 -11.71 10.14
N GLY A 50 4.29 -11.22 8.92
CA GLY A 50 3.24 -11.64 8.01
C GLY A 50 3.25 -13.14 7.68
N ARG A 51 4.40 -13.82 7.81
CA ARG A 51 4.49 -15.29 7.59
C ARG A 51 3.61 -16.10 8.54
N PHE A 52 3.28 -15.54 9.69
CA PHE A 52 2.48 -16.16 10.74
C PHE A 52 1.06 -15.58 10.86
N ALA A 53 0.72 -14.58 10.05
CA ALA A 53 -0.61 -14.01 10.04
C ALA A 53 -1.59 -14.97 9.33
N ASN A 54 -2.68 -15.35 10.00
CA ASN A 54 -3.69 -16.27 9.44
C ASN A 54 -3.06 -17.54 8.84
N THR A 55 -2.36 -18.30 9.70
CA THR A 55 -1.72 -19.55 9.29
C THR A 55 -2.77 -20.66 9.17
N GLU A 56 -3.18 -20.97 7.94
CA GLU A 56 -4.23 -21.94 7.62
C GLU A 56 -3.74 -23.39 7.65
N LYS A 57 -2.45 -23.59 7.38
CA LYS A 57 -1.84 -24.92 7.32
C LYS A 57 -0.51 -24.95 8.07
N PRO A 58 -0.30 -25.94 8.95
CA PRO A 58 0.99 -26.12 9.62
C PRO A 58 2.14 -26.38 8.63
N GLY A 59 3.28 -25.77 8.89
CA GLY A 59 4.52 -26.03 8.14
C GLY A 59 4.67 -25.29 6.81
N ILE A 60 3.74 -24.41 6.46
CA ILE A 60 3.85 -23.50 5.32
C ILE A 60 3.66 -22.05 5.78
N ASP A 61 4.16 -21.12 4.99
CA ASP A 61 3.88 -19.68 5.17
C ASP A 61 2.39 -19.40 5.02
N SER A 62 1.91 -18.37 5.70
CA SER A 62 0.50 -17.95 5.57
C SER A 62 0.17 -17.53 4.14
N PHE A 63 -1.07 -17.73 3.71
CA PHE A 63 -1.53 -17.21 2.42
C PHE A 63 -1.42 -15.69 2.35
N TYR A 64 -1.61 -15.00 3.48
CA TYR A 64 -1.36 -13.57 3.61
C TYR A 64 0.05 -13.19 3.17
N PHE A 65 1.08 -13.84 3.72
CA PHE A 65 2.47 -13.57 3.33
C PHE A 65 2.74 -13.89 1.86
N MET A 66 2.24 -15.03 1.38
CA MET A 66 2.44 -15.45 -0.01
C MET A 66 1.83 -14.49 -1.01
N GLN A 67 0.67 -13.89 -0.69
CA GLN A 67 0.00 -12.91 -1.56
C GLN A 67 0.84 -11.64 -1.75
N PHE A 68 1.42 -11.11 -0.68
CA PHE A 68 2.14 -9.83 -0.72
C PHE A 68 3.63 -9.97 -1.03
N ASN A 69 4.13 -11.19 -1.25
CA ASN A 69 5.56 -11.42 -1.46
C ASN A 69 5.88 -12.31 -2.67
N SER A 70 4.90 -12.53 -3.55
CA SER A 70 5.11 -13.25 -4.80
C SER A 70 6.17 -12.56 -5.68
N GLY A 71 7.10 -13.37 -6.22
CA GLY A 71 8.13 -12.88 -7.13
C GLY A 71 9.33 -12.21 -6.47
N LYS A 72 9.37 -12.13 -5.12
CA LYS A 72 10.52 -11.59 -4.37
C LYS A 72 11.53 -12.68 -4.03
N LYS A 73 12.79 -12.29 -3.92
CA LYS A 73 13.85 -13.09 -3.29
C LYS A 73 13.92 -12.76 -1.81
N SER A 74 14.20 -13.75 -0.95
CA SER A 74 14.37 -13.54 0.50
C SER A 74 15.84 -13.62 0.87
N LEU A 75 16.29 -12.69 1.70
CA LEU A 75 17.60 -12.65 2.32
C LEU A 75 17.44 -12.47 3.83
N THR A 76 17.87 -13.44 4.62
CA THR A 76 17.89 -13.29 6.07
C THR A 76 19.11 -12.49 6.52
N CYS A 77 18.88 -11.47 7.37
CA CYS A 77 19.93 -10.61 7.88
C CYS A 77 19.62 -10.18 9.33
N ASN A 78 20.59 -10.34 10.22
CA ASN A 78 20.45 -9.88 11.61
C ASN A 78 20.79 -8.39 11.74
N LEU A 79 19.80 -7.54 11.63
CA LEU A 79 19.96 -6.08 11.74
C LEU A 79 20.26 -5.57 13.16
N LYS A 80 20.41 -6.48 14.14
CA LYS A 80 20.86 -6.13 15.50
C LYS A 80 22.37 -6.20 15.65
N THR A 81 23.10 -6.60 14.62
CA THR A 81 24.57 -6.67 14.61
C THR A 81 25.15 -5.69 13.59
N ASP A 82 26.34 -5.21 13.86
CA ASP A 82 27.05 -4.27 12.97
C ASP A 82 27.33 -4.91 11.60
N GLU A 83 27.61 -6.21 11.56
CA GLU A 83 27.84 -6.96 10.32
C GLU A 83 26.57 -7.02 9.46
N GLY A 84 25.40 -7.20 10.09
CA GLY A 84 24.12 -7.20 9.37
C GLY A 84 23.80 -5.83 8.78
N VAL A 85 24.00 -4.77 9.55
CA VAL A 85 23.83 -3.38 9.05
C VAL A 85 24.83 -3.09 7.93
N ALA A 86 26.10 -3.48 8.09
CA ALA A 86 27.11 -3.31 7.05
C ALA A 86 26.78 -4.07 5.76
N LEU A 87 26.20 -5.27 5.86
CA LEU A 87 25.71 -6.02 4.70
C LEU A 87 24.63 -5.25 3.94
N VAL A 88 23.61 -4.70 4.65
CA VAL A 88 22.56 -3.90 4.02
C VAL A 88 23.14 -2.67 3.32
N LYS A 89 24.07 -1.93 3.98
CA LYS A 89 24.76 -0.80 3.38
C LYS A 89 25.52 -1.17 2.11
N LYS A 90 26.17 -2.34 2.11
CA LYS A 90 26.84 -2.87 0.91
C LYS A 90 25.87 -3.14 -0.23
N LEU A 91 24.70 -3.73 0.07
CA LEU A 91 23.67 -4.00 -0.93
C LEU A 91 23.04 -2.72 -1.49
N VAL A 92 22.88 -1.69 -0.65
CA VAL A 92 22.35 -0.38 -1.06
C VAL A 92 23.19 0.25 -2.18
N LYS A 93 24.51 0.02 -2.24
CA LYS A 93 25.38 0.56 -3.30
C LYS A 93 24.97 0.12 -4.70
N GLU A 94 24.33 -1.04 -4.81
CA GLU A 94 23.90 -1.64 -6.08
C GLU A 94 22.37 -1.54 -6.29
N ALA A 95 21.64 -0.93 -5.36
CA ALA A 95 20.19 -0.82 -5.41
C ALA A 95 19.76 0.51 -6.01
N ASN A 96 18.63 0.51 -6.73
CA ASN A 96 17.96 1.72 -7.18
C ASN A 96 16.99 2.24 -6.12
N VAL A 97 16.32 1.32 -5.40
CA VAL A 97 15.29 1.64 -4.42
C VAL A 97 15.56 0.90 -3.11
N PHE A 98 15.44 1.60 -2.01
CA PHE A 98 15.34 1.04 -0.67
C PHE A 98 14.00 1.45 -0.08
N ILE A 99 13.25 0.50 0.48
CA ILE A 99 11.93 0.78 1.05
C ILE A 99 11.77 0.13 2.43
N GLU A 100 11.13 0.88 3.35
CA GLU A 100 10.86 0.43 4.71
C GLU A 100 9.49 0.92 5.19
N ASN A 101 8.89 0.20 6.16
CA ASN A 101 7.67 0.59 6.85
C ASN A 101 7.74 0.32 8.36
N PHE A 102 8.93 0.49 8.95
CA PHE A 102 9.11 0.35 10.39
C PHE A 102 8.47 1.49 11.18
N ALA A 103 8.23 1.22 12.46
CA ALA A 103 7.79 2.23 13.40
C ALA A 103 8.76 3.45 13.43
N PRO A 104 8.27 4.64 13.77
CA PRO A 104 9.07 5.85 13.82
C PRO A 104 10.38 5.68 14.60
N GLY A 105 11.46 6.23 14.08
CA GLY A 105 12.79 6.19 14.70
C GLY A 105 13.54 4.84 14.65
N VAL A 106 12.93 3.74 14.22
CA VAL A 106 13.56 2.41 14.20
C VAL A 106 14.73 2.39 13.22
N VAL A 107 14.54 2.75 11.98
CA VAL A 107 15.58 2.75 10.94
C VAL A 107 16.73 3.70 11.27
N LYS A 108 16.43 4.84 11.93
CA LYS A 108 17.45 5.79 12.41
C LYS A 108 18.34 5.16 13.49
N ARG A 109 17.74 4.45 14.45
CA ARG A 109 18.52 3.72 15.48
C ARG A 109 19.36 2.58 14.90
N MET A 110 18.95 2.01 13.77
CA MET A 110 19.71 1.00 13.03
C MET A 110 20.84 1.61 12.16
N GLY A 111 20.88 2.94 11.97
CA GLY A 111 21.79 3.59 11.03
C GLY A 111 21.48 3.26 9.56
N LEU A 112 20.20 3.03 9.25
CA LEU A 112 19.65 2.71 7.92
C LEU A 112 18.60 3.75 7.47
N ASP A 113 18.60 4.95 8.05
CA ASP A 113 17.78 6.06 7.61
C ASP A 113 18.31 6.65 6.27
N TYR A 114 17.52 7.54 5.67
CA TYR A 114 17.87 8.15 4.40
C TYR A 114 19.25 8.81 4.40
N GLU A 115 19.57 9.60 5.43
CA GLU A 115 20.84 10.32 5.51
C GLU A 115 22.05 9.37 5.64
N ALA A 116 21.86 8.23 6.29
CA ALA A 116 22.90 7.20 6.39
C ALA A 116 23.07 6.46 5.06
N LEU A 117 21.97 6.08 4.38
CA LEU A 117 22.05 5.32 3.13
C LEU A 117 22.43 6.17 1.93
N LYS A 118 22.08 7.46 1.92
CA LYS A 118 22.52 8.42 0.90
C LYS A 118 24.05 8.57 0.85
N LYS A 119 24.74 8.41 1.97
CA LYS A 119 26.22 8.42 2.01
C LYS A 119 26.81 7.20 1.30
N GLU A 120 26.12 6.06 1.33
CA GLU A 120 26.56 4.83 0.67
C GLU A 120 26.21 4.83 -0.83
N ASN A 121 25.05 5.39 -1.17
CA ASN A 121 24.55 5.53 -2.54
C ASN A 121 23.82 6.87 -2.69
N PRO A 122 24.49 7.92 -3.22
CA PRO A 122 23.88 9.25 -3.39
C PRO A 122 22.64 9.26 -4.31
N ASN A 123 22.49 8.23 -5.13
CA ASN A 123 21.41 8.11 -6.11
C ASN A 123 20.27 7.25 -5.62
N ILE A 124 20.29 6.78 -4.37
CA ILE A 124 19.25 5.91 -3.83
C ILE A 124 17.88 6.60 -3.78
N ILE A 125 16.85 5.95 -4.28
CA ILE A 125 15.46 6.30 -4.00
C ILE A 125 15.09 5.61 -2.70
N TYR A 126 14.93 6.40 -1.63
CA TYR A 126 14.59 5.90 -0.31
C TYR A 126 13.09 6.13 -0.05
N ALA A 127 12.33 5.06 0.12
CA ALA A 127 10.89 5.11 0.32
C ALA A 127 10.51 4.71 1.75
N SER A 128 9.73 5.56 2.42
CA SER A 128 9.21 5.33 3.77
C SER A 128 7.69 5.31 3.77
N VAL A 129 7.09 4.20 4.19
CA VAL A 129 5.65 4.13 4.46
C VAL A 129 5.44 4.27 5.96
N LYS A 130 4.66 5.26 6.37
CA LYS A 130 4.37 5.58 7.78
C LYS A 130 2.88 5.65 8.03
N GLY A 131 2.47 5.59 9.31
CA GLY A 131 1.08 5.80 9.69
C GLY A 131 0.64 7.24 9.49
N PHE A 132 1.50 8.18 9.92
CA PHE A 132 1.28 9.61 9.94
C PHE A 132 2.49 10.34 9.37
N ALA A 133 2.25 11.53 8.79
CA ALA A 133 3.30 12.35 8.19
C ALA A 133 4.28 12.89 9.24
N GLU A 134 5.53 13.03 8.86
CA GLU A 134 6.55 13.74 9.63
C GLU A 134 6.11 15.20 9.87
N GLY A 135 6.34 15.71 11.05
CA GLY A 135 5.90 17.05 11.48
C GLY A 135 4.42 17.12 11.87
N SER A 136 3.65 16.03 11.76
CA SER A 136 2.27 16.00 12.27
C SER A 136 2.25 15.73 13.77
N PRO A 137 1.15 16.12 14.49
CA PRO A 137 1.02 15.80 15.91
C PRO A 137 1.00 14.31 16.24
N TYR A 138 0.88 13.45 15.23
CA TYR A 138 0.76 12.00 15.37
C TYR A 138 1.96 11.25 14.78
N GLU A 139 3.04 11.93 14.39
CA GLU A 139 4.18 11.33 13.68
C GLU A 139 4.78 10.11 14.38
N ASP A 140 4.77 10.09 15.71
CA ASP A 140 5.29 8.99 16.53
C ASP A 140 4.28 7.86 16.79
N PHE A 141 3.04 7.97 16.27
CA PHE A 141 2.01 6.97 16.52
C PHE A 141 2.13 5.81 15.53
N LEU A 142 1.80 4.61 16.03
CA LEU A 142 1.72 3.41 15.21
C LEU A 142 0.41 3.38 14.43
N SER A 143 0.44 2.81 13.24
CA SER A 143 -0.73 2.61 12.42
C SER A 143 -0.71 1.25 11.76
N PHE A 144 -1.89 0.65 11.67
CA PHE A 144 -2.25 -0.45 10.79
C PHE A 144 -3.46 -0.02 9.96
N ASP A 145 -3.94 -0.85 9.07
CA ASP A 145 -5.03 -0.57 8.13
C ASP A 145 -6.21 0.22 8.74
N MET A 146 -6.79 -0.30 9.84
CA MET A 146 -7.96 0.34 10.47
C MET A 146 -7.65 1.73 11.04
N ILE A 147 -6.44 1.93 11.56
CA ILE A 147 -6.03 3.23 12.09
C ILE A 147 -5.87 4.23 10.95
N GLY A 148 -5.18 3.84 9.86
CA GLY A 148 -5.05 4.68 8.68
C GLY A 148 -6.41 5.05 8.07
N GLN A 149 -7.32 4.07 7.91
CA GLN A 149 -8.66 4.30 7.40
C GLN A 149 -9.48 5.23 8.30
N SER A 150 -9.38 5.07 9.63
CA SER A 150 -10.06 5.93 10.60
C SER A 150 -9.54 7.36 10.52
N ALA A 151 -8.23 7.53 10.56
CA ALA A 151 -7.57 8.83 10.58
C ALA A 151 -7.78 9.62 9.28
N GLY A 152 -7.86 8.94 8.13
CA GLY A 152 -8.15 9.54 6.82
C GLY A 152 -9.64 9.68 6.49
N GLY A 153 -10.54 9.35 7.45
CA GLY A 153 -11.97 9.59 7.34
C GLY A 153 -12.79 8.53 6.58
N VAL A 154 -12.16 7.46 6.07
CA VAL A 154 -12.85 6.40 5.29
C VAL A 154 -13.98 5.76 6.09
N LEU A 155 -13.75 5.43 7.36
CA LEU A 155 -14.76 4.79 8.19
C LEU A 155 -15.98 5.68 8.42
N SER A 156 -15.77 7.00 8.52
CA SER A 156 -16.87 7.95 8.79
C SER A 156 -17.87 8.05 7.65
N ILE A 157 -17.44 7.79 6.42
CA ILE A 157 -18.26 7.86 5.20
C ILE A 157 -18.73 6.49 4.69
N THR A 158 -18.32 5.40 5.35
CA THR A 158 -18.65 4.03 4.95
C THR A 158 -19.75 3.46 5.84
N GLY A 159 -20.79 2.88 5.24
CA GLY A 159 -21.93 2.26 5.90
C GLY A 159 -23.26 2.91 5.59
N GLU A 160 -24.34 2.35 6.14
CA GLU A 160 -25.68 2.87 5.99
C GLU A 160 -25.84 4.24 6.66
N PRO A 161 -26.74 5.13 6.16
CA PRO A 161 -26.95 6.49 6.69
C PRO A 161 -27.15 6.54 8.19
N ASP A 162 -28.04 5.69 8.71
CA ASP A 162 -28.40 5.62 10.12
C ASP A 162 -27.61 4.54 10.91
N GLY A 163 -26.67 3.88 10.23
CA GLY A 163 -25.82 2.85 10.80
C GLY A 163 -24.59 3.40 11.53
N LYS A 164 -23.82 2.48 12.15
CA LYS A 164 -22.51 2.80 12.69
C LYS A 164 -21.49 2.95 11.56
N PRO A 165 -20.44 3.78 11.73
CA PRO A 165 -19.28 3.74 10.84
C PRO A 165 -18.73 2.32 10.75
N CYS A 166 -18.36 1.90 9.56
CA CYS A 166 -17.78 0.57 9.37
C CYS A 166 -16.56 0.60 8.43
N LYS A 167 -15.71 -0.40 8.59
CA LYS A 167 -14.57 -0.62 7.69
C LYS A 167 -15.07 -1.21 6.36
N PRO A 168 -14.60 -0.74 5.20
CA PRO A 168 -14.73 -1.47 3.94
C PRO A 168 -14.17 -2.90 4.07
N GLY A 169 -14.66 -3.83 3.26
CA GLY A 169 -14.19 -5.21 3.27
C GLY A 169 -12.73 -5.39 2.91
N VAL A 170 -12.12 -4.39 2.28
CA VAL A 170 -10.72 -4.39 1.83
C VAL A 170 -9.81 -3.69 2.84
N THR A 171 -8.50 -4.00 2.78
CA THR A 171 -7.42 -3.35 3.55
C THR A 171 -6.94 -2.10 2.78
N LEU A 172 -7.82 -1.10 2.70
CA LEU A 172 -7.62 0.05 1.81
C LEU A 172 -6.43 0.92 2.23
N ALA A 173 -6.21 1.10 3.55
CA ALA A 173 -5.09 1.92 4.01
C ALA A 173 -3.75 1.23 3.79
N ASP A 174 -3.67 -0.07 3.96
CA ASP A 174 -2.44 -0.81 3.71
C ASP A 174 -2.17 -0.93 2.20
N THR A 175 -3.01 -1.69 1.47
CA THR A 175 -2.81 -1.93 0.04
C THR A 175 -2.86 -0.64 -0.77
N GLY A 176 -3.79 0.27 -0.46
CA GLY A 176 -3.92 1.54 -1.18
C GLY A 176 -2.70 2.45 -1.00
N THR A 177 -2.13 2.51 0.20
CA THR A 177 -0.86 3.24 0.43
C THR A 177 0.30 2.59 -0.32
N GLY A 178 0.36 1.24 -0.33
CA GLY A 178 1.36 0.51 -1.10
C GLY A 178 1.30 0.81 -2.59
N MET A 179 0.10 0.86 -3.18
CA MET A 179 -0.09 1.21 -4.59
C MET A 179 0.31 2.66 -4.88
N LEU A 180 -0.05 3.62 -4.02
CA LEU A 180 0.39 5.01 -4.18
C LEU A 180 1.91 5.14 -4.05
N MET A 181 2.54 4.41 -3.13
CA MET A 181 3.99 4.39 -3.01
C MET A 181 4.65 3.79 -4.25
N ALA A 182 4.09 2.73 -4.84
CA ALA A 182 4.60 2.18 -6.09
C ALA A 182 4.54 3.22 -7.22
N ILE A 183 3.45 3.96 -7.38
CA ILE A 183 3.33 5.06 -8.34
C ILE A 183 4.40 6.14 -8.07
N THR A 184 4.61 6.50 -6.82
CA THR A 184 5.61 7.53 -6.43
C THR A 184 7.02 7.06 -6.75
N ILE A 185 7.35 5.79 -6.47
CA ILE A 185 8.65 5.19 -6.83
C ILE A 185 8.84 5.17 -8.34
N LEU A 186 7.81 4.81 -9.13
CA LEU A 186 7.88 4.85 -10.59
C LEU A 186 8.18 6.27 -11.12
N GLY A 187 7.54 7.29 -10.54
CA GLY A 187 7.83 8.70 -10.85
C GLY A 187 9.26 9.08 -10.51
N ALA A 188 9.77 8.66 -9.36
CA ALA A 188 11.15 8.92 -8.94
C ALA A 188 12.17 8.19 -9.83
N LEU A 189 11.91 6.93 -10.22
CA LEU A 189 12.75 6.19 -11.17
C LEU A 189 12.80 6.89 -12.54
N TYR A 190 11.66 7.36 -13.04
CA TYR A 190 11.60 8.12 -14.29
C TYR A 190 12.42 9.41 -14.21
N ARG A 191 12.29 10.17 -13.12
CA ARG A 191 13.09 11.38 -12.89
C ARG A 191 14.60 11.05 -12.79
N GLN A 192 14.94 9.99 -12.06
CA GLN A 192 16.32 9.55 -11.89
C GLN A 192 17.01 9.23 -13.21
N GLN A 193 16.31 8.66 -14.20
CA GLN A 193 16.87 8.40 -15.54
C GLN A 193 17.34 9.69 -16.22
N ALA A 194 16.65 10.81 -15.99
CA ALA A 194 16.99 12.10 -16.59
C ALA A 194 18.03 12.88 -15.79
N THR A 195 18.02 12.79 -14.46
CA THR A 195 18.84 13.62 -13.57
C THR A 195 20.01 12.89 -12.93
N GLY A 196 19.93 11.57 -12.81
CA GLY A 196 20.87 10.77 -12.04
C GLY A 196 20.70 10.90 -10.51
N GLU A 197 19.71 11.66 -10.02
CA GLU A 197 19.55 11.97 -8.60
C GLU A 197 18.59 11.01 -7.90
N GLY A 198 18.95 10.60 -6.67
CA GLY A 198 18.05 9.90 -5.76
C GLY A 198 17.10 10.84 -5.02
N GLU A 199 16.16 10.28 -4.27
CA GLU A 199 15.15 11.05 -3.55
C GLU A 199 14.67 10.33 -2.28
N HIS A 200 14.26 11.11 -1.27
CA HIS A 200 13.55 10.61 -0.12
C HIS A 200 12.05 10.76 -0.32
N LEU A 201 11.36 9.63 -0.43
CA LEU A 201 9.92 9.54 -0.61
C LEU A 201 9.28 9.14 0.71
N GLN A 202 8.36 9.96 1.21
CA GLN A 202 7.54 9.63 2.37
C GLN A 202 6.07 9.59 1.99
N LEU A 203 5.36 8.58 2.45
CA LEU A 203 3.91 8.48 2.31
C LEU A 203 3.29 7.99 3.61
N ALA A 204 2.35 8.78 4.15
CA ALA A 204 1.58 8.42 5.31
C ALA A 204 0.27 7.73 4.92
N MET A 205 -0.12 6.68 5.68
CA MET A 205 -1.39 5.98 5.47
C MET A 205 -2.58 6.93 5.65
N GLN A 206 -2.51 7.85 6.61
CA GLN A 206 -3.53 8.89 6.78
C GLN A 206 -3.70 9.74 5.53
N ASP A 207 -2.60 10.19 4.92
CA ASP A 207 -2.62 11.05 3.73
C ASP A 207 -3.15 10.29 2.50
N ALA A 208 -2.75 9.02 2.36
CA ALA A 208 -3.30 8.13 1.34
C ALA A 208 -4.81 8.00 1.47
N MET A 209 -5.31 7.79 2.68
CA MET A 209 -6.76 7.69 2.94
C MET A 209 -7.48 9.02 2.73
N THR A 210 -6.85 10.14 3.06
CA THR A 210 -7.36 11.49 2.75
C THR A 210 -7.50 11.68 1.23
N GLN A 211 -6.51 11.24 0.44
CA GLN A 211 -6.57 11.27 -1.01
C GLN A 211 -7.73 10.42 -1.57
N TYR A 212 -7.98 9.23 -1.03
CA TYR A 212 -9.12 8.41 -1.42
C TYR A 212 -10.46 9.01 -0.99
N SER A 213 -10.49 9.75 0.12
CA SER A 213 -11.69 10.41 0.68
C SER A 213 -11.88 11.85 0.19
N ARG A 214 -11.08 12.32 -0.79
CA ARG A 214 -11.04 13.75 -1.19
C ARG A 214 -12.40 14.35 -1.56
N LEU A 215 -13.33 13.57 -2.09
CA LEU A 215 -14.70 14.05 -2.41
C LEU A 215 -15.48 14.39 -1.12
N ALA A 216 -15.28 13.64 -0.04
CA ALA A 216 -15.90 13.94 1.25
C ALA A 216 -15.34 15.23 1.88
N TYR A 217 -14.05 15.48 1.71
CA TYR A 217 -13.44 16.75 2.13
C TYR A 217 -13.97 17.92 1.30
N ALA A 218 -14.06 17.79 -0.02
CA ALA A 218 -14.70 18.81 -0.88
C ALA A 218 -16.17 19.07 -0.49
N TYR A 219 -16.92 18.01 -0.17
CA TYR A 219 -18.28 18.15 0.33
C TYR A 219 -18.34 19.01 1.60
N ARG A 220 -17.44 18.76 2.55
CA ARG A 220 -17.35 19.51 3.80
C ARG A 220 -17.06 20.99 3.54
N ASP A 221 -16.14 21.31 2.64
CA ASP A 221 -15.77 22.69 2.31
C ASP A 221 -16.93 23.45 1.66
N LEU A 222 -17.66 22.78 0.77
CA LEU A 222 -18.82 23.38 0.07
C LEU A 222 -20.06 23.56 0.99
N ASN A 223 -20.26 22.65 1.95
CA ASN A 223 -21.49 22.58 2.73
C ASN A 223 -21.33 22.97 4.20
N GLY A 224 -20.11 23.23 4.67
CA GLY A 224 -19.80 23.59 6.07
C GLY A 224 -20.02 22.45 7.07
N LYS A 225 -20.31 21.23 6.61
CA LYS A 225 -20.57 20.04 7.45
C LYS A 225 -19.96 18.80 6.85
N ALA A 226 -19.71 17.78 7.68
CA ALA A 226 -19.15 16.50 7.24
C ALA A 226 -20.04 15.83 6.18
N ALA A 227 -19.41 15.12 5.23
CA ALA A 227 -20.12 14.27 4.29
C ALA A 227 -20.89 13.17 5.04
N PRO A 228 -22.17 12.94 4.70
CA PRO A 228 -22.95 11.88 5.33
C PRO A 228 -22.49 10.49 4.82
N ARG A 229 -22.77 9.47 5.60
CA ARG A 229 -22.79 8.11 5.04
C ARG A 229 -24.00 7.99 4.12
N ALA A 230 -23.82 7.34 2.99
CA ALA A 230 -24.85 7.24 1.96
C ALA A 230 -25.21 5.78 1.58
N GLY A 231 -24.62 4.79 2.32
CA GLY A 231 -24.77 3.39 1.95
C GLY A 231 -24.23 3.14 0.54
N PRO A 232 -24.98 2.47 -0.33
CA PRO A 232 -24.56 2.22 -1.70
C PRO A 232 -24.73 3.44 -2.64
N ARG A 233 -25.16 4.59 -2.10
CA ARG A 233 -25.42 5.81 -2.90
C ARG A 233 -24.24 6.77 -2.86
N SER A 234 -24.21 7.71 -3.80
CA SER A 234 -23.32 8.87 -3.69
C SER A 234 -23.87 9.87 -2.66
N PHE A 235 -22.98 10.41 -1.83
CA PHE A 235 -23.32 11.51 -0.92
C PHE A 235 -23.34 12.89 -1.61
N SER A 236 -22.90 12.97 -2.88
CA SER A 236 -22.89 14.20 -3.64
C SER A 236 -24.26 14.45 -4.26
N PRO A 237 -24.95 15.59 -3.93
CA PRO A 237 -26.25 15.90 -4.52
C PRO A 237 -26.17 16.21 -6.03
N ALA A 238 -24.97 16.49 -6.55
CA ALA A 238 -24.75 16.72 -7.98
C ALA A 238 -24.62 15.42 -8.79
N MET A 239 -24.45 14.28 -8.12
CA MET A 239 -24.44 12.99 -8.79
C MET A 239 -25.83 12.36 -8.77
N PRO A 240 -26.31 11.83 -9.92
CA PRO A 240 -27.55 11.08 -9.92
C PRO A 240 -27.45 9.94 -8.92
N PRO A 241 -28.53 9.60 -8.20
CA PRO A 241 -28.52 8.48 -7.28
C PRO A 241 -28.20 7.20 -8.07
N MET A 242 -27.06 6.61 -7.76
CA MET A 242 -26.72 5.27 -8.21
C MET A 242 -27.19 4.31 -7.11
N GLU A 243 -28.16 3.48 -7.43
CA GLU A 243 -28.63 2.42 -6.55
C GLU A 243 -28.09 1.10 -7.07
N PHE A 244 -27.45 0.35 -6.19
CA PHE A 244 -27.00 -1.00 -6.48
C PHE A 244 -28.05 -1.98 -5.95
N PHE A 245 -28.64 -2.78 -6.83
CA PHE A 245 -29.59 -3.80 -6.47
C PHE A 245 -28.94 -5.18 -6.60
N TYR A 246 -29.07 -5.98 -5.57
CA TYR A 246 -28.73 -7.40 -5.63
C TYR A 246 -29.98 -8.16 -6.10
N VAL A 247 -29.94 -8.71 -7.29
CA VAL A 247 -31.00 -9.61 -7.76
C VAL A 247 -30.55 -11.04 -7.59
N ASN A 248 -31.18 -11.73 -6.65
CA ASN A 248 -30.99 -13.16 -6.48
C ASN A 248 -31.86 -13.89 -7.51
N ARG A 249 -31.28 -14.24 -8.65
CA ARG A 249 -31.87 -15.27 -9.53
C ARG A 249 -31.30 -16.60 -9.10
N ALA A 250 -32.19 -17.55 -8.76
CA ALA A 250 -31.85 -18.89 -8.34
C ALA A 250 -30.49 -19.37 -8.89
N GLU A 251 -29.48 -19.48 -8.02
CA GLU A 251 -28.11 -19.96 -8.25
C GLU A 251 -27.08 -18.99 -8.85
N LYS A 252 -27.41 -17.72 -9.21
CA LYS A 252 -26.37 -16.74 -9.60
C LYS A 252 -26.69 -15.36 -9.04
N MET A 253 -25.77 -14.85 -8.22
CA MET A 253 -25.84 -13.48 -7.73
C MET A 253 -25.37 -12.55 -8.85
N THR A 254 -26.25 -11.71 -9.36
CA THR A 254 -25.92 -10.71 -10.37
C THR A 254 -26.10 -9.31 -9.78
N MET A 255 -25.08 -8.48 -9.86
CA MET A 255 -25.14 -7.10 -9.40
C MET A 255 -25.58 -6.20 -10.55
N TYR A 256 -26.60 -5.39 -10.31
CA TYR A 256 -27.07 -4.37 -11.25
C TYR A 256 -26.83 -2.99 -10.65
N SER A 257 -26.36 -2.05 -11.47
CA SER A 257 -26.42 -0.63 -11.16
C SER A 257 -27.47 0.01 -12.06
N SER A 258 -28.42 0.77 -11.53
CA SER A 258 -29.32 1.59 -12.32
C SER A 258 -28.83 3.04 -12.30
N LEU A 259 -28.51 3.58 -13.46
CA LEU A 259 -28.46 5.03 -13.65
C LEU A 259 -29.89 5.52 -13.92
N LEU A 260 -30.29 6.62 -13.28
CA LEU A 260 -31.57 7.31 -13.58
C LEU A 260 -31.61 7.66 -15.07
N HIS A 261 -32.21 6.86 -15.88
CA HIS A 261 -32.71 7.02 -17.27
C HIS A 261 -32.98 5.66 -17.91
N GLY A 262 -33.29 4.64 -17.11
CA GLY A 262 -33.83 3.37 -17.61
C GLY A 262 -32.84 2.44 -18.29
N GLN A 263 -31.51 2.69 -18.17
CA GLN A 263 -30.50 1.75 -18.65
C GLN A 263 -29.94 0.92 -17.48
N VAL A 264 -30.16 -0.38 -17.55
CA VAL A 264 -29.54 -1.36 -16.65
C VAL A 264 -28.18 -1.70 -17.21
N ILE A 265 -27.10 -1.32 -16.51
CA ILE A 265 -25.76 -1.78 -16.85
C ILE A 265 -25.50 -3.06 -16.08
N VAL A 266 -25.41 -4.18 -16.78
CA VAL A 266 -24.97 -5.45 -16.23
C VAL A 266 -23.44 -5.42 -16.13
N ILE A 267 -22.89 -5.25 -14.94
CA ILE A 267 -21.46 -5.38 -14.71
C ILE A 267 -21.15 -6.85 -14.41
N GLY A 268 -20.86 -7.58 -15.47
CA GLY A 268 -20.13 -8.84 -15.43
C GLY A 268 -20.88 -10.07 -14.91
N ASN A 269 -20.68 -11.19 -15.56
CA ASN A 269 -20.91 -12.51 -14.97
C ASN A 269 -19.93 -12.71 -13.82
N GLY A 270 -20.47 -12.91 -12.62
CA GLY A 270 -19.78 -12.87 -11.36
C GLY A 270 -18.46 -13.63 -11.31
N PHE A 271 -17.48 -13.06 -10.65
CA PHE A 271 -16.49 -13.83 -9.99
C PHE A 271 -17.17 -14.56 -8.83
N ALA A 272 -17.35 -15.87 -8.97
CA ALA A 272 -17.57 -16.74 -7.83
C ALA A 272 -16.24 -16.82 -7.08
N ILE A 273 -16.22 -16.34 -5.85
CA ILE A 273 -15.19 -16.68 -4.86
C ILE A 273 -15.61 -18.01 -4.22
#